data_8b7e6e093f650122a0cff0fcf45693f7
#
_entry.id   8b7e6e093f650122a0cff0fcf45693f7
#
_cell.length_a   1.000
_cell.length_b   1.000
_cell.length_c   1.000
_cell.angle_alpha   90.00
_cell.angle_beta   90.00
_cell.angle_gamma   90.00
#
_symmetry.space_group_name_H-M   'P 1'
#
loop_
_entity.id
_entity.type
_entity.pdbx_description
1 polymer ?
#
loop_
_entity_poly.entity_id
_entity_poly.type
_entity_poly.pdbx_seq_one_letter_code
_entity_poly.pdbx_strand_id
1 'polypeptide(L)'
;MAAEIKEENLSLALRFIVEKFGKDALLNQNKVKAILPDLLSNKFTTETSWVMDAINSGIVGILLNPNNTNEEAIEKAKDVFENHYVTEIRQEYVLDCLSYALGWTNTKVDSLDEYKAKVNKKNS
;
A
#
# COMPACT_ATOMS: atom_id res chain seq x y z
N MET A 1 -14.24 6.41 -21.99
CA MET A 1 -14.51 5.26 -21.15
C MET A 1 -13.62 5.25 -19.94
N ALA A 2 -14.22 5.06 -18.80
CA ALA A 2 -13.44 4.99 -17.56
C ALA A 2 -12.41 3.86 -17.62
N ALA A 3 -12.68 2.86 -18.43
CA ALA A 3 -11.80 1.70 -18.55
C ALA A 3 -10.40 2.04 -19.02
N GLU A 4 -10.21 3.20 -19.59
CA GLU A 4 -8.90 3.61 -20.07
C GLU A 4 -7.95 4.02 -18.95
N ILE A 5 -8.48 4.32 -17.77
CA ILE A 5 -7.63 4.74 -16.66
C ILE A 5 -7.13 3.51 -15.96
N LYS A 6 -5.93 3.06 -16.35
CA LYS A 6 -5.28 1.90 -15.75
C LYS A 6 -3.95 2.33 -15.16
N GLU A 7 -3.60 1.75 -14.05
CA GLU A 7 -2.34 2.04 -13.40
C GLU A 7 -1.33 0.93 -13.63
N GLU A 8 -0.08 1.29 -13.68
CA GLU A 8 0.99 0.35 -13.98
C GLU A 8 1.39 -0.51 -12.79
N ASN A 9 1.15 -0.02 -11.58
CA ASN A 9 1.50 -0.78 -10.38
C ASN A 9 0.60 -0.38 -9.23
N LEU A 10 0.72 -1.14 -8.14
CA LEU A 10 -0.13 -0.98 -6.97
C LEU A 10 0.02 0.39 -6.31
N SER A 11 1.23 0.91 -6.19
CA SER A 11 1.43 2.20 -5.52
C SER A 11 0.73 3.33 -6.26
N LEU A 12 0.78 3.31 -7.60
CA LEU A 12 0.09 4.30 -8.41
C LEU A 12 -1.43 4.17 -8.29
N ALA A 13 -1.93 2.94 -8.24
CA ALA A 13 -3.37 2.71 -8.08
C ALA A 13 -3.88 3.21 -6.74
N LEU A 14 -3.13 2.96 -5.68
CA LEU A 14 -3.49 3.45 -4.34
C LEU A 14 -3.47 4.98 -4.30
N ARG A 15 -2.48 5.59 -4.92
CA ARG A 15 -2.40 7.04 -4.97
C ARG A 15 -3.56 7.64 -5.76
N PHE A 16 -3.96 6.98 -6.85
CA PHE A 16 -5.13 7.39 -7.61
C PHE A 16 -6.38 7.44 -6.72
N ILE A 17 -6.56 6.40 -5.90
CA ILE A 17 -7.70 6.35 -4.99
C ILE A 17 -7.67 7.52 -4.01
N VAL A 18 -6.51 7.78 -3.44
CA VAL A 18 -6.37 8.89 -2.48
C VAL A 18 -6.65 10.23 -3.15
N GLU A 19 -6.11 10.45 -4.33
CA GLU A 19 -6.28 11.72 -5.05
C GLU A 19 -7.71 11.94 -5.49
N LYS A 20 -8.39 10.89 -5.89
CA LYS A 20 -9.76 10.99 -6.40
C LYS A 20 -10.81 10.98 -5.30
N PHE A 21 -10.65 10.16 -4.29
CA PHE A 21 -11.67 9.93 -3.27
C PHE A 21 -11.26 10.38 -1.87
N GLY A 22 -10.01 10.82 -1.69
CA GLY A 22 -9.49 11.21 -0.39
C GLY A 22 -8.83 10.05 0.33
N LYS A 23 -7.93 10.38 1.27
CA LYS A 23 -7.17 9.36 1.99
C LYS A 23 -8.04 8.43 2.83
N ASP A 24 -9.17 8.93 3.32
CA ASP A 24 -10.09 8.13 4.13
C ASP A 24 -10.70 6.96 3.33
N ALA A 25 -10.69 7.05 2.00
CA ALA A 25 -11.16 5.96 1.16
C ALA A 25 -10.35 4.68 1.37
N LEU A 26 -9.08 4.82 1.78
CA LEU A 26 -8.24 3.65 2.09
C LEU A 26 -8.71 2.89 3.31
N LEU A 27 -9.55 3.49 4.15
CA LEU A 27 -10.15 2.80 5.30
C LEU A 27 -11.36 1.97 4.90
N ASN A 28 -11.92 2.23 3.74
CA ASN A 28 -13.11 1.52 3.28
C ASN A 28 -12.70 0.29 2.48
N GLN A 29 -12.62 -0.84 3.17
CA GLN A 29 -12.21 -2.10 2.56
C GLN A 29 -13.03 -2.45 1.31
N ASN A 30 -14.34 -2.29 1.38
CA ASN A 30 -15.21 -2.66 0.26
C ASN A 30 -14.94 -1.80 -0.96
N LYS A 31 -14.69 -0.52 -0.75
CA LYS A 31 -14.41 0.41 -1.84
C LYS A 31 -13.07 0.09 -2.51
N VAL A 32 -12.04 -0.13 -1.71
CA VAL A 32 -10.71 -0.47 -2.23
C VAL A 32 -10.77 -1.80 -2.98
N LYS A 33 -11.45 -2.77 -2.40
CA LYS A 33 -11.59 -4.10 -3.01
C LYS A 33 -12.30 -4.03 -4.37
N ALA A 34 -13.24 -3.10 -4.51
CA ALA A 34 -13.97 -2.93 -5.77
C ALA A 34 -13.14 -2.20 -6.82
N ILE A 35 -12.34 -1.22 -6.42
CA ILE A 35 -11.66 -0.32 -7.35
C ILE A 35 -10.30 -0.86 -7.81
N LEU A 36 -9.52 -1.43 -6.90
CA LEU A 36 -8.15 -1.86 -7.25
C LEU A 36 -8.07 -2.83 -8.41
N PRO A 37 -8.88 -3.89 -8.48
CA PRO A 37 -8.80 -4.82 -9.61
C PRO A 37 -9.04 -4.14 -10.95
N ASP A 38 -9.97 -3.17 -10.99
CA ASP A 38 -10.23 -2.43 -12.22
C ASP A 38 -9.06 -1.56 -12.63
N LEU A 39 -8.46 -0.85 -11.68
CA LEU A 39 -7.31 0.02 -11.95
C LEU A 39 -6.11 -0.78 -12.42
N LEU A 40 -5.94 -1.99 -11.90
CA LEU A 40 -4.77 -2.82 -12.18
C LEU A 40 -5.02 -3.85 -13.27
N SER A 41 -6.19 -3.83 -13.90
CA SER A 41 -6.58 -4.80 -14.93
C SER A 41 -6.45 -6.24 -14.44
N ASN A 42 -6.83 -6.45 -13.17
CA ASN A 42 -6.78 -7.75 -12.49
C ASN A 42 -5.36 -8.32 -12.35
N LYS A 43 -4.36 -7.46 -12.41
CA LYS A 43 -2.98 -7.83 -12.14
C LYS A 43 -2.64 -7.52 -10.69
N PHE A 44 -1.49 -7.99 -10.23
CA PHE A 44 -1.00 -7.73 -8.87
C PHE A 44 -1.96 -8.21 -7.79
N THR A 45 -2.60 -9.35 -8.03
CA THR A 45 -3.61 -9.88 -7.11
C THR A 45 -3.03 -10.24 -5.74
N THR A 46 -1.80 -10.78 -5.72
CA THR A 46 -1.12 -11.12 -4.46
C THR A 46 -0.84 -9.85 -3.65
N GLU A 47 -0.25 -8.86 -4.31
CA GLU A 47 0.10 -7.59 -3.65
C GLU A 47 -1.16 -6.86 -3.18
N THR A 48 -2.22 -6.91 -3.98
CA THR A 48 -3.50 -6.32 -3.61
C THR A 48 -4.04 -6.98 -2.33
N SER A 49 -3.92 -8.31 -2.22
CA SER A 49 -4.39 -9.00 -1.03
C SER A 49 -3.60 -8.57 0.22
N TRP A 50 -2.31 -8.29 0.06
CA TRP A 50 -1.49 -7.79 1.17
C TRP A 50 -1.99 -6.44 1.67
N VAL A 51 -2.36 -5.56 0.75
CA VAL A 51 -2.91 -4.24 1.13
C VAL A 51 -4.27 -4.42 1.80
N MET A 52 -5.11 -5.32 1.29
CA MET A 52 -6.40 -5.59 1.92
C MET A 52 -6.22 -6.12 3.34
N ASP A 53 -5.24 -6.99 3.55
CA ASP A 53 -4.92 -7.49 4.89
C ASP A 53 -4.46 -6.36 5.81
N ALA A 54 -3.69 -5.42 5.28
CA ALA A 54 -3.24 -4.27 6.05
C ALA A 54 -4.42 -3.39 6.47
N ILE A 55 -5.38 -3.18 5.57
CA ILE A 55 -6.58 -2.42 5.90
C ILE A 55 -7.36 -3.14 7.01
N ASN A 56 -7.54 -4.44 6.87
CA ASN A 56 -8.29 -5.24 7.84
C ASN A 56 -7.61 -5.33 9.20
N SER A 57 -6.29 -5.25 9.23
CA SER A 57 -5.51 -5.32 10.48
C SER A 57 -5.40 -3.98 11.19
N GLY A 58 -5.96 -2.91 10.61
CA GLY A 58 -5.91 -1.59 11.22
C GLY A 58 -4.68 -0.77 10.88
N ILE A 59 -3.83 -1.29 9.99
CA ILE A 59 -2.59 -0.60 9.58
C ILE A 59 -2.89 0.78 9.02
N VAL A 60 -3.83 0.86 8.08
CA VAL A 60 -4.17 2.14 7.45
C VAL A 60 -4.71 3.13 8.47
N GLY A 61 -5.52 2.64 9.43
CA GLY A 61 -6.02 3.50 10.50
C GLY A 61 -4.87 4.11 11.33
N ILE A 62 -3.83 3.32 11.57
CA ILE A 62 -2.65 3.81 12.29
C ILE A 62 -1.94 4.89 11.46
N LEU A 63 -1.78 4.65 10.17
CA LEU A 63 -1.09 5.61 9.29
C LEU A 63 -1.86 6.93 9.16
N LEU A 64 -3.18 6.87 9.22
CA LEU A 64 -4.02 8.06 9.07
C LEU A 64 -4.31 8.77 10.39
N ASN A 65 -3.88 8.21 11.52
CA ASN A 65 -4.12 8.81 12.82
C ASN A 65 -3.30 10.09 12.97
N PRO A 66 -3.95 11.26 13.12
CA PRO A 66 -3.24 12.54 13.18
C PRO A 66 -2.39 12.70 14.44
N ASN A 67 -2.58 11.85 15.44
CA ASN A 67 -1.79 11.89 16.67
C ASN A 67 -0.43 11.24 16.51
N ASN A 68 -0.20 10.50 15.43
CA ASN A 68 1.08 9.88 15.15
C ASN A 68 1.87 10.72 14.15
N THR A 69 3.18 10.86 14.38
CA THR A 69 4.06 11.32 13.32
C THR A 69 4.16 10.20 12.28
N ASN A 70 4.67 10.52 11.09
CA ASN A 70 4.84 9.49 10.06
C ASN A 70 5.74 8.36 10.56
N GLU A 71 6.82 8.69 11.27
CA GLU A 71 7.73 7.70 11.81
C GLU A 71 7.07 6.83 12.86
N GLU A 72 6.30 7.43 13.77
CA GLU A 72 5.57 6.68 14.78
C GLU A 72 4.55 5.74 14.15
N ALA A 73 3.85 6.22 13.14
CA ALA A 73 2.84 5.43 12.45
C ALA A 73 3.48 4.20 11.79
N ILE A 74 4.63 4.38 11.14
CA ILE A 74 5.36 3.29 10.49
C ILE A 74 5.78 2.25 11.54
N GLU A 75 6.33 2.68 12.67
CA GLU A 75 6.76 1.77 13.73
C GLU A 75 5.60 0.97 14.30
N LYS A 76 4.48 1.64 14.57
CA LYS A 76 3.29 0.97 15.09
C LYS A 76 2.72 -0.02 14.08
N ALA A 77 2.74 0.36 12.80
CA ALA A 77 2.30 -0.53 11.73
C ALA A 77 3.17 -1.78 11.67
N LYS A 78 4.48 -1.63 11.79
CA LYS A 78 5.40 -2.77 11.79
C LYS A 78 5.13 -3.71 12.96
N ASP A 79 4.80 -3.17 14.13
CA ASP A 79 4.45 -4.00 15.29
C ASP A 79 3.22 -4.86 15.01
N VAL A 80 2.21 -4.29 14.35
CA VAL A 80 1.02 -5.05 13.98
C VAL A 80 1.37 -6.15 12.99
N PHE A 81 2.18 -5.84 11.97
CA PHE A 81 2.63 -6.84 11.00
C PHE A 81 3.38 -7.98 11.70
N GLU A 82 4.26 -7.64 12.65
CA GLU A 82 5.03 -8.66 13.37
C GLU A 82 4.12 -9.57 14.18
N ASN A 83 3.09 -9.02 14.79
CA ASN A 83 2.10 -9.81 15.53
C ASN A 83 1.30 -10.74 14.62
N HIS A 84 1.24 -10.44 13.33
CA HIS A 84 0.56 -11.28 12.34
C HIS A 84 1.54 -12.13 11.53
N TYR A 85 2.80 -12.20 11.97
CA TYR A 85 3.85 -13.02 11.34
C TYR A 85 4.08 -12.68 9.87
N VAL A 86 3.95 -11.41 9.52
CA VAL A 86 4.20 -10.93 8.15
C VAL A 86 5.70 -10.77 7.94
N THR A 87 6.20 -11.25 6.80
CA THR A 87 7.64 -11.15 6.50
C THR A 87 8.06 -9.69 6.33
N GLU A 88 9.32 -9.42 6.63
CA GLU A 88 9.85 -8.06 6.56
C GLU A 88 9.70 -7.43 5.17
N ILE A 89 10.01 -8.19 4.12
CA ILE A 89 9.90 -7.64 2.76
C ILE A 89 8.47 -7.28 2.41
N ARG A 90 7.51 -8.08 2.86
CA ARG A 90 6.10 -7.79 2.65
C ARG A 90 5.66 -6.56 3.42
N GLN A 91 6.12 -6.42 4.67
CA GLN A 91 5.84 -5.24 5.48
C GLN A 91 6.34 -3.97 4.77
N GLU A 92 7.60 -3.99 4.35
CA GLU A 92 8.21 -2.84 3.71
C GLU A 92 7.52 -2.50 2.39
N TYR A 93 7.20 -3.51 1.59
CA TYR A 93 6.53 -3.30 0.31
C TYR A 93 5.18 -2.59 0.52
N VAL A 94 4.37 -3.11 1.43
CA VAL A 94 3.05 -2.54 1.68
C VAL A 94 3.16 -1.13 2.24
N LEU A 95 4.06 -0.91 3.21
CA LEU A 95 4.24 0.40 3.81
C LEU A 95 4.77 1.42 2.81
N ASP A 96 5.66 1.01 1.91
CA ASP A 96 6.16 1.91 0.88
C ASP A 96 5.06 2.29 -0.11
N CYS A 97 4.22 1.32 -0.49
CA CYS A 97 3.08 1.61 -1.37
C CYS A 97 2.11 2.59 -0.71
N LEU A 98 1.81 2.39 0.56
CA LEU A 98 0.90 3.27 1.28
C LEU A 98 1.52 4.66 1.51
N SER A 99 2.81 4.72 1.80
CA SER A 99 3.52 5.99 1.97
C SER A 99 3.48 6.81 0.67
N TYR A 100 3.67 6.15 -0.46
CA TYR A 100 3.58 6.82 -1.75
C TYR A 100 2.15 7.33 -1.99
N ALA A 101 1.17 6.50 -1.69
CA ALA A 101 -0.24 6.86 -1.87
C ALA A 101 -0.63 8.08 -1.02
N LEU A 102 -0.10 8.14 0.21
CA LEU A 102 -0.41 9.23 1.14
C LEU A 102 0.42 10.49 0.90
N GLY A 103 1.34 10.44 -0.06
CA GLY A 103 2.18 11.59 -0.36
C GLY A 103 3.35 11.78 0.59
N TRP A 104 3.66 10.78 1.40
CA TRP A 104 4.78 10.85 2.34
C TRP A 104 6.13 10.71 1.65
N THR A 105 6.13 10.12 0.46
CA THR A 105 7.32 9.97 -0.38
C THR A 105 6.92 10.18 -1.83
N ASN A 106 7.87 10.61 -2.64
CA ASN A 106 7.66 10.78 -4.09
C ASN A 106 8.17 9.59 -4.90
N THR A 107 8.71 8.59 -4.20
CA THR A 107 9.28 7.42 -4.87
C THR A 107 8.20 6.34 -5.02
N LYS A 108 7.76 6.10 -6.25
CA LYS A 108 6.79 5.04 -6.51
C LYS A 108 7.46 3.68 -6.29
N VAL A 109 6.65 2.69 -5.95
CA VAL A 109 7.13 1.33 -5.73
C VAL A 109 6.95 0.53 -7.03
N ASP A 110 8.03 -0.08 -7.48
CA ASP A 110 8.02 -0.91 -8.68
C ASP A 110 7.26 -2.23 -8.43
N SER A 111 7.23 -3.10 -9.44
CA SER A 111 6.66 -4.43 -9.25
C SER A 111 7.36 -5.14 -8.10
N LEU A 112 6.70 -6.13 -7.51
CA LEU A 112 7.27 -6.86 -6.38
C LEU A 112 8.61 -7.48 -6.72
N ASP A 113 8.75 -8.03 -7.93
CA ASP A 113 10.01 -8.65 -8.36
C ASP A 113 11.15 -7.64 -8.41
N GLU A 114 10.88 -6.46 -8.96
CA GLU A 114 11.87 -5.39 -9.02
C GLU A 114 12.20 -4.87 -7.61
N TYR A 115 11.18 -4.77 -6.78
CA TYR A 115 11.35 -4.33 -5.40
C TYR A 115 12.25 -5.31 -4.62
N LYS A 116 12.00 -6.60 -4.76
CA LYS A 116 12.81 -7.63 -4.11
C LYS A 116 14.26 -7.56 -4.59
N ALA A 117 14.46 -7.35 -5.87
CA ALA A 117 15.81 -7.24 -6.44
C ALA A 117 16.57 -6.05 -5.84
N LYS A 118 15.89 -4.91 -5.68
CA LYS A 118 16.50 -3.72 -5.08
C LYS A 118 16.88 -3.95 -3.62
N VAL A 119 16.00 -4.59 -2.86
CA VAL A 119 16.26 -4.89 -1.44
C VAL A 119 17.43 -5.85 -1.31
N ASN A 120 17.46 -6.92 -2.10
CA ASN A 120 18.54 -7.88 -2.06
C ASN A 120 19.87 -7.24 -2.45
N LYS A 121 19.86 -6.38 -3.45
CA LYS A 121 21.05 -5.67 -3.89
C LYS A 121 21.57 -4.72 -2.82
N LYS A 122 20.66 -4.07 -2.11
CA LYS A 122 20.98 -3.15 -1.04
C LYS A 122 21.59 -3.86 0.16
N ASN A 123 21.21 -5.10 0.38
CA ASN A 123 21.66 -5.92 1.51
C ASN A 123 22.87 -6.79 1.23
N SER A 124 23.32 -6.80 -0.01
CA SER A 124 24.47 -7.64 -0.41
C SER A 124 25.81 -6.94 -0.22
#